data_3972022ee20b19bcbb0bb9dc7ed679e2
#
_entry.id   3972022ee20b19bcbb0bb9dc7ed679e2
#
_cell.length_a   1.000
_cell.length_b   1.000
_cell.length_c   1.000
_cell.angle_alpha   90.00
_cell.angle_beta   90.00
_cell.angle_gamma   90.00
#
_symmetry.space_group_name_H-M   'P 1'
#
loop_
_entity.id
_entity.type
_entity.pdbx_description
1 polymer ?
#
loop_
_entity_poly.entity_id
_entity_poly.type
_entity_poly.pdbx_seq_one_letter_code
_entity_poly.pdbx_strand_id
1 'polypeptide(L)'
;MIGGTRSVPVLITGCSSGIGRSAAISLHAAGLTVYATARRVEALAGLARQGIYTLALDVTDEASMMEAVAAIEEAAGPVGVLVNNAGYGLYGPVEQLPMDEIRRQFETNFFGLVRLTQLVLPGMRRRGRGRILNVSSMGGRITLPGGAFYHASKYAVEALSDALRMEVAQFGVEVVLIEPGPVKTPWNDVAAASLSMTTPADAGGGPGDGSPGDGDSGPGGSAADGDPYATYKSAVGASFGRTQAGLVGRFGSTSEDIAKVITQAVTARRPRARYLINPVAKSLVVMNQVLPARAYDSMMRRQYGLPR
;
A
#
# COMPACT_ATOMS: atom_id res chain seq x y z
N MET A 1 -14.23 -9.92 -24.11
CA MET A 1 -13.87 -11.06 -23.23
C MET A 1 -12.47 -11.48 -23.60
N ILE A 2 -11.57 -11.58 -22.64
CA ILE A 2 -10.26 -12.21 -22.85
C ILE A 2 -10.57 -13.69 -23.08
N GLY A 3 -10.56 -14.16 -24.32
CA GLY A 3 -10.78 -15.57 -24.60
C GLY A 3 -9.77 -16.40 -23.81
N GLY A 4 -10.22 -17.21 -22.88
CA GLY A 4 -9.38 -18.08 -22.06
C GLY A 4 -9.01 -17.61 -20.65
N THR A 5 -9.47 -16.45 -20.12
CA THR A 5 -9.14 -16.04 -18.75
C THR A 5 -9.92 -16.78 -17.67
N ARG A 6 -11.02 -17.46 -18.00
CA ARG A 6 -11.79 -18.25 -17.02
C ARG A 6 -11.00 -19.43 -16.41
N SER A 7 -9.97 -19.89 -17.09
CA SER A 7 -9.09 -20.98 -16.61
C SER A 7 -7.73 -20.49 -16.10
N VAL A 8 -7.48 -19.18 -16.09
CA VAL A 8 -6.18 -18.62 -15.70
C VAL A 8 -6.22 -18.23 -14.23
N PRO A 9 -5.30 -18.76 -13.40
CA PRO A 9 -5.29 -18.44 -11.98
C PRO A 9 -4.98 -16.98 -11.72
N VAL A 10 -5.74 -16.38 -10.80
CA VAL A 10 -5.57 -15.03 -10.27
C VAL A 10 -5.00 -15.13 -8.86
N LEU A 11 -3.79 -14.64 -8.65
CA LEU A 11 -3.17 -14.55 -7.33
C LEU A 11 -3.39 -13.14 -6.75
N ILE A 12 -3.92 -13.06 -5.53
CA ILE A 12 -4.16 -11.79 -4.82
C ILE A 12 -3.47 -11.82 -3.46
N THR A 13 -2.67 -10.81 -3.14
CA THR A 13 -2.03 -10.67 -1.83
C THR A 13 -2.83 -9.79 -0.87
N GLY A 14 -2.75 -10.08 0.45
CA GLY A 14 -3.36 -9.25 1.49
C GLY A 14 -4.89 -9.34 1.55
N CYS A 15 -5.45 -10.55 1.46
CA CYS A 15 -6.90 -10.79 1.41
C CYS A 15 -7.58 -10.98 2.77
N SER A 16 -6.88 -10.80 3.89
CA SER A 16 -7.47 -10.93 5.24
C SER A 16 -8.57 -9.90 5.50
N SER A 17 -8.49 -8.72 4.89
CA SER A 17 -9.47 -7.63 5.07
C SER A 17 -9.45 -6.65 3.88
N GLY A 18 -10.30 -5.63 3.93
CA GLY A 18 -10.27 -4.47 3.04
C GLY A 18 -10.33 -4.81 1.54
N ILE A 19 -9.53 -4.10 0.76
CA ILE A 19 -9.55 -4.14 -0.72
C ILE A 19 -9.28 -5.56 -1.24
N GLY A 20 -8.26 -6.24 -0.71
CA GLY A 20 -7.88 -7.58 -1.16
C GLY A 20 -9.00 -8.61 -0.98
N ARG A 21 -9.66 -8.57 0.18
CA ARG A 21 -10.83 -9.43 0.46
C ARG A 21 -11.98 -9.16 -0.49
N SER A 22 -12.36 -7.89 -0.67
CA SER A 22 -13.45 -7.50 -1.57
C SER A 22 -13.11 -7.81 -3.03
N ALA A 23 -11.84 -7.65 -3.44
CA ALA A 23 -11.37 -8.01 -4.77
C ALA A 23 -11.45 -9.52 -5.02
N ALA A 24 -11.06 -10.35 -4.04
CA ALA A 24 -11.16 -11.80 -4.15
C ALA A 24 -12.62 -12.24 -4.38
N ILE A 25 -13.56 -11.70 -3.62
CA ILE A 25 -14.99 -11.98 -3.77
C ILE A 25 -15.49 -11.52 -5.15
N SER A 26 -15.17 -10.29 -5.55
CA SER A 26 -15.66 -9.72 -6.82
C SER A 26 -15.11 -10.46 -8.05
N LEU A 27 -13.85 -10.88 -8.03
CA LEU A 27 -13.22 -11.63 -9.12
C LEU A 27 -13.77 -13.07 -9.18
N HIS A 28 -14.00 -13.70 -8.03
CA HIS A 28 -14.62 -15.02 -7.97
C HIS A 28 -16.06 -14.97 -8.51
N ALA A 29 -16.85 -13.98 -8.10
CA ALA A 29 -18.20 -13.76 -8.61
C ALA A 29 -18.23 -13.48 -10.13
N ALA A 30 -17.15 -12.94 -10.70
CA ALA A 30 -16.97 -12.79 -12.14
C ALA A 30 -16.55 -14.10 -12.85
N GLY A 31 -16.48 -15.23 -12.13
CA GLY A 31 -16.19 -16.57 -12.67
C GLY A 31 -14.70 -16.84 -12.90
N LEU A 32 -13.81 -16.14 -12.19
CA LEU A 32 -12.37 -16.35 -12.26
C LEU A 32 -11.90 -17.35 -11.19
N THR A 33 -10.84 -18.08 -11.46
CA THR A 33 -10.17 -18.96 -10.49
C THR A 33 -9.26 -18.12 -9.61
N VAL A 34 -9.69 -17.83 -8.38
CA VAL A 34 -9.02 -16.90 -7.47
C VAL A 34 -8.29 -17.65 -6.36
N TYR A 35 -7.03 -17.31 -6.17
CA TYR A 35 -6.17 -17.69 -5.06
C TYR A 35 -5.97 -16.45 -4.17
N ALA A 36 -6.72 -16.38 -3.08
CA ALA A 36 -6.63 -15.32 -2.09
C ALA A 36 -5.57 -15.68 -1.04
N THR A 37 -4.67 -14.75 -0.74
CA THR A 37 -3.57 -15.03 0.18
C THR A 37 -3.47 -14.04 1.33
N ALA A 38 -2.99 -14.52 2.47
CA ALA A 38 -2.64 -13.75 3.65
C ALA A 38 -1.56 -14.48 4.46
N ARG A 39 -0.87 -13.78 5.34
CA ARG A 39 0.13 -14.36 6.26
C ARG A 39 -0.45 -15.48 7.13
N ARG A 40 -1.66 -15.32 7.59
CA ARG A 40 -2.43 -16.31 8.36
C ARG A 40 -3.60 -16.78 7.54
N VAL A 41 -3.57 -18.04 7.11
CA VAL A 41 -4.60 -18.63 6.24
C VAL A 41 -5.96 -18.71 6.94
N GLU A 42 -5.99 -18.83 8.27
CA GLU A 42 -7.21 -18.88 9.08
C GLU A 42 -8.07 -17.61 8.91
N ALA A 43 -7.41 -16.46 8.69
CA ALA A 43 -8.11 -15.19 8.40
C ALA A 43 -8.91 -15.23 7.08
N LEU A 44 -8.64 -16.21 6.23
CA LEU A 44 -9.29 -16.41 4.93
C LEU A 44 -10.44 -17.42 4.97
N ALA A 45 -10.77 -18.03 6.13
CA ALA A 45 -11.79 -19.05 6.25
C ALA A 45 -13.16 -18.63 5.68
N GLY A 46 -13.50 -17.33 5.79
CA GLY A 46 -14.72 -16.77 5.19
C GLY A 46 -14.71 -16.74 3.67
N LEU A 47 -13.54 -16.66 3.03
CA LEU A 47 -13.37 -16.73 1.58
C LEU A 47 -13.40 -18.20 1.12
N ALA A 48 -12.74 -19.09 1.85
CA ALA A 48 -12.74 -20.52 1.55
C ALA A 48 -14.18 -21.10 1.54
N ARG A 49 -15.03 -20.69 2.49
CA ARG A 49 -16.45 -21.10 2.51
C ARG A 49 -17.25 -20.61 1.29
N GLN A 50 -16.76 -19.61 0.57
CA GLN A 50 -17.36 -19.12 -0.67
C GLN A 50 -16.78 -19.81 -1.93
N GLY A 51 -15.91 -20.82 -1.77
CA GLY A 51 -15.30 -21.54 -2.89
C GLY A 51 -14.07 -20.85 -3.47
N ILE A 52 -13.51 -19.84 -2.79
CA ILE A 52 -12.26 -19.17 -3.19
C ILE A 52 -11.08 -19.98 -2.63
N TYR A 53 -10.09 -20.30 -3.46
CA TYR A 53 -8.87 -20.94 -2.99
C TYR A 53 -8.08 -20.02 -2.07
N THR A 54 -7.57 -20.56 -0.96
CA THR A 54 -6.85 -19.78 0.05
C THR A 54 -5.49 -20.40 0.34
N LEU A 55 -4.44 -19.57 0.41
CA LEU A 55 -3.07 -19.99 0.71
C LEU A 55 -2.43 -19.03 1.72
N ALA A 56 -1.51 -19.56 2.52
CA ALA A 56 -0.59 -18.72 3.27
C ALA A 56 0.40 -18.07 2.30
N LEU A 57 0.65 -16.78 2.47
CA LEU A 57 1.69 -16.04 1.76
C LEU A 57 2.06 -14.79 2.56
N ASP A 58 3.32 -14.72 2.98
CA ASP A 58 3.94 -13.51 3.48
C ASP A 58 4.81 -12.89 2.37
N VAL A 59 4.48 -11.66 1.97
CA VAL A 59 5.22 -10.95 0.92
C VAL A 59 6.62 -10.51 1.38
N THR A 60 6.96 -10.66 2.65
CA THR A 60 8.29 -10.37 3.21
C THR A 60 9.15 -11.62 3.39
N ASP A 61 8.61 -12.79 3.03
CA ASP A 61 9.29 -14.09 3.11
C ASP A 61 9.37 -14.73 1.73
N GLU A 62 10.58 -14.85 1.21
CA GLU A 62 10.81 -15.40 -0.13
C GLU A 62 10.37 -16.87 -0.24
N ALA A 63 10.63 -17.68 0.78
CA ALA A 63 10.23 -19.09 0.76
C ALA A 63 8.70 -19.21 0.70
N SER A 64 7.98 -18.44 1.51
CA SER A 64 6.52 -18.38 1.50
C SER A 64 5.95 -17.96 0.14
N MET A 65 6.57 -16.97 -0.52
CA MET A 65 6.17 -16.56 -1.86
C MET A 65 6.39 -17.67 -2.91
N MET A 66 7.54 -18.32 -2.87
CA MET A 66 7.89 -19.41 -3.78
C MET A 66 6.95 -20.61 -3.63
N GLU A 67 6.68 -21.03 -2.39
CA GLU A 67 5.76 -22.13 -2.08
C GLU A 67 4.34 -21.84 -2.58
N ALA A 68 3.82 -20.63 -2.32
CA ALA A 68 2.49 -20.25 -2.77
C ALA A 68 2.38 -20.22 -4.30
N VAL A 69 3.38 -19.67 -5.00
CA VAL A 69 3.40 -19.66 -6.47
C VAL A 69 3.50 -21.08 -7.03
N ALA A 70 4.38 -21.93 -6.48
CA ALA A 70 4.53 -23.31 -6.91
C ALA A 70 3.23 -24.12 -6.74
N ALA A 71 2.57 -23.98 -5.58
CA ALA A 71 1.29 -24.64 -5.32
C ALA A 71 0.19 -24.24 -6.33
N ILE A 72 0.15 -22.96 -6.70
CA ILE A 72 -0.80 -22.47 -7.72
C ILE A 72 -0.44 -23.05 -9.10
N GLU A 73 0.84 -23.01 -9.46
CA GLU A 73 1.30 -23.48 -10.77
C GLU A 73 1.09 -25.00 -10.94
N GLU A 74 1.26 -25.78 -9.89
CA GLU A 74 0.98 -27.21 -9.86
C GLU A 74 -0.53 -27.50 -10.03
N ALA A 75 -1.38 -26.75 -9.31
CA ALA A 75 -2.83 -27.00 -9.29
C ALA A 75 -3.56 -26.47 -10.54
N ALA A 76 -3.10 -25.36 -11.13
CA ALA A 76 -3.88 -24.61 -12.14
C ALA A 76 -3.02 -24.05 -13.29
N GLY A 77 -1.73 -24.35 -13.31
CA GLY A 77 -0.79 -23.79 -14.27
C GLY A 77 -0.34 -22.36 -13.91
N PRO A 78 0.51 -21.76 -14.77
CA PRO A 78 1.15 -20.49 -14.47
C PRO A 78 0.16 -19.38 -14.09
N VAL A 79 0.50 -18.60 -13.06
CA VAL A 79 -0.28 -17.42 -12.64
C VAL A 79 -0.46 -16.50 -13.83
N GLY A 80 -1.70 -16.23 -14.19
CA GLY A 80 -2.00 -15.37 -15.33
C GLY A 80 -2.40 -13.95 -14.97
N VAL A 81 -2.88 -13.76 -13.74
CA VAL A 81 -3.15 -12.42 -13.17
C VAL A 81 -2.55 -12.37 -11.77
N LEU A 82 -1.74 -11.36 -11.52
CA LEU A 82 -1.21 -11.04 -10.19
C LEU A 82 -1.84 -9.72 -9.72
N VAL A 83 -2.43 -9.71 -8.52
CA VAL A 83 -2.89 -8.50 -7.84
C VAL A 83 -2.05 -8.28 -6.59
N ASN A 84 -1.04 -7.45 -6.70
CA ASN A 84 -0.21 -7.00 -5.60
C ASN A 84 -0.98 -5.97 -4.78
N ASN A 85 -1.67 -6.43 -3.73
CA ASN A 85 -2.50 -5.57 -2.88
C ASN A 85 -1.96 -5.47 -1.44
N ALA A 86 -1.15 -6.42 -0.97
CA ALA A 86 -0.59 -6.37 0.38
C ALA A 86 0.17 -5.05 0.61
N GLY A 87 -0.10 -4.42 1.76
CA GLY A 87 0.54 -3.16 2.12
C GLY A 87 -0.17 -2.49 3.30
N TYR A 88 0.57 -1.61 3.98
CA TYR A 88 0.06 -0.82 5.09
C TYR A 88 0.68 0.57 5.09
N GLY A 89 0.16 1.48 5.93
CA GLY A 89 0.69 2.83 6.09
C GLY A 89 1.36 3.00 7.44
N LEU A 90 2.61 3.45 7.43
CA LEU A 90 3.35 3.94 8.57
C LEU A 90 3.31 5.47 8.57
N TYR A 91 2.76 6.06 9.63
CA TYR A 91 2.60 7.49 9.77
C TYR A 91 3.32 7.98 11.03
N GLY A 92 3.99 9.12 10.91
CA GLY A 92 4.70 9.77 11.99
C GLY A 92 5.67 10.83 11.47
N PRO A 93 6.25 11.66 12.36
CA PRO A 93 7.36 12.54 12.01
C PRO A 93 8.55 11.72 11.52
N VAL A 94 9.22 12.18 10.47
CA VAL A 94 10.38 11.49 9.87
C VAL A 94 11.48 11.24 10.91
N GLU A 95 11.71 12.21 11.78
CA GLU A 95 12.74 12.17 12.83
C GLU A 95 12.49 11.10 13.89
N GLN A 96 11.22 10.78 14.16
CA GLN A 96 10.82 9.89 15.27
C GLN A 96 10.47 8.46 14.82
N LEU A 97 10.41 8.19 13.52
CA LEU A 97 10.07 6.85 13.05
C LEU A 97 11.30 5.92 13.08
N PRO A 98 11.21 4.77 13.76
CA PRO A 98 12.29 3.80 13.83
C PRO A 98 12.66 3.27 12.43
N MET A 99 13.95 3.13 12.15
CA MET A 99 14.46 2.69 10.85
C MET A 99 14.03 1.26 10.48
N ASP A 100 13.84 0.38 11.45
CA ASP A 100 13.36 -0.98 11.24
C ASP A 100 11.89 -1.01 10.80
N GLU A 101 11.03 -0.13 11.35
CA GLU A 101 9.65 0.05 10.89
C GLU A 101 9.58 0.61 9.47
N ILE A 102 10.46 1.57 9.15
CA ILE A 102 10.58 2.12 7.80
C ILE A 102 10.98 1.00 6.80
N ARG A 103 12.01 0.22 7.14
CA ARG A 103 12.44 -0.92 6.31
C ARG A 103 11.32 -1.93 6.14
N ARG A 104 10.64 -2.31 7.23
CA ARG A 104 9.50 -3.26 7.19
C ARG A 104 8.37 -2.78 6.28
N GLN A 105 8.08 -1.47 6.26
CA GLN A 105 7.10 -0.93 5.33
C GLN A 105 7.55 -1.08 3.87
N PHE A 106 8.81 -0.82 3.57
CA PHE A 106 9.33 -1.00 2.21
C PHE A 106 9.40 -2.47 1.81
N GLU A 107 9.77 -3.38 2.72
CA GLU A 107 9.74 -4.82 2.48
C GLU A 107 8.32 -5.26 2.07
N THR A 108 7.30 -4.82 2.81
CA THR A 108 5.91 -5.18 2.51
C THR A 108 5.37 -4.49 1.26
N ASN A 109 5.51 -3.15 1.17
CA ASN A 109 4.81 -2.34 0.17
C ASN A 109 5.51 -2.35 -1.19
N PHE A 110 6.80 -2.63 -1.24
CA PHE A 110 7.62 -2.51 -2.45
C PHE A 110 8.42 -3.77 -2.77
N PHE A 111 9.34 -4.21 -1.92
CA PHE A 111 10.23 -5.34 -2.25
C PHE A 111 9.47 -6.66 -2.42
N GLY A 112 8.50 -6.95 -1.56
CA GLY A 112 7.64 -8.13 -1.71
C GLY A 112 6.84 -8.13 -3.02
N LEU A 113 6.29 -6.96 -3.40
CA LEU A 113 5.63 -6.77 -4.68
C LEU A 113 6.59 -7.04 -5.86
N VAL A 114 7.82 -6.50 -5.79
CA VAL A 114 8.85 -6.73 -6.82
C VAL A 114 9.16 -8.22 -6.92
N ARG A 115 9.45 -8.87 -5.78
CA ARG A 115 9.85 -10.27 -5.77
C ARG A 115 8.75 -11.19 -6.27
N LEU A 116 7.51 -10.98 -5.84
CA LEU A 116 6.38 -11.78 -6.32
C LEU A 116 6.14 -11.57 -7.83
N THR A 117 6.33 -10.35 -8.32
CA THR A 117 6.30 -10.06 -9.76
C THR A 117 7.36 -10.85 -10.51
N GLN A 118 8.60 -10.89 -10.01
CA GLN A 118 9.69 -11.68 -10.61
C GLN A 118 9.37 -13.17 -10.66
N LEU A 119 8.71 -13.72 -9.64
CA LEU A 119 8.35 -15.13 -9.57
C LEU A 119 7.30 -15.53 -10.62
N VAL A 120 6.28 -14.70 -10.86
CA VAL A 120 5.20 -15.02 -11.79
C VAL A 120 5.49 -14.65 -13.25
N LEU A 121 6.34 -13.64 -13.46
CA LEU A 121 6.60 -13.08 -14.79
C LEU A 121 7.14 -14.09 -15.82
N PRO A 122 8.06 -15.03 -15.47
CA PRO A 122 8.50 -16.04 -16.42
C PRO A 122 7.36 -16.91 -16.97
N GLY A 123 6.39 -17.27 -16.13
CA GLY A 123 5.19 -18.01 -16.53
C GLY A 123 4.31 -17.21 -17.50
N MET A 124 4.07 -15.93 -17.20
CA MET A 124 3.33 -15.02 -18.08
C MET A 124 4.03 -14.85 -19.44
N ARG A 125 5.34 -14.64 -19.42
CA ARG A 125 6.17 -14.50 -20.64
C ARG A 125 6.10 -15.73 -21.52
N ARG A 126 6.26 -16.94 -20.97
CA ARG A 126 6.15 -18.19 -21.75
C ARG A 126 4.78 -18.35 -22.40
N ARG A 127 3.72 -17.82 -21.77
CA ARG A 127 2.34 -17.87 -22.31
C ARG A 127 2.06 -16.77 -23.33
N GLY A 128 2.96 -15.81 -23.52
CA GLY A 128 2.74 -14.63 -24.37
C GLY A 128 1.58 -13.73 -23.88
N ARG A 129 1.18 -13.84 -22.60
CA ARG A 129 0.11 -13.05 -22.00
C ARG A 129 0.15 -13.13 -20.49
N GLY A 130 -0.21 -12.03 -19.85
CA GLY A 130 -0.35 -11.94 -18.41
C GLY A 130 -0.86 -10.56 -18.00
N ARG A 131 -1.23 -10.41 -16.74
CA ARG A 131 -1.64 -9.11 -16.21
C ARG A 131 -1.18 -8.94 -14.77
N ILE A 132 -0.51 -7.83 -14.50
CA ILE A 132 -0.03 -7.46 -13.17
C ILE A 132 -0.77 -6.18 -12.76
N LEU A 133 -1.52 -6.25 -11.66
CA LEU A 133 -2.17 -5.11 -11.06
C LEU A 133 -1.44 -4.75 -9.76
N ASN A 134 -0.88 -3.55 -9.72
CA ASN A 134 -0.24 -3.04 -8.51
C ASN A 134 -1.18 -2.04 -7.81
N VAL A 135 -1.60 -2.36 -6.59
CA VAL A 135 -2.41 -1.45 -5.78
C VAL A 135 -1.47 -0.41 -5.17
N SER A 136 -1.43 0.74 -5.83
CA SER A 136 -0.77 1.94 -5.39
C SER A 136 -1.69 2.77 -4.47
N SER A 137 -1.72 4.06 -4.65
CA SER A 137 -2.57 5.03 -3.94
C SER A 137 -2.52 6.36 -4.68
N MET A 138 -3.47 7.24 -4.43
CA MET A 138 -3.26 8.67 -4.73
C MET A 138 -1.98 9.18 -4.06
N GLY A 139 -1.60 8.59 -2.93
CA GLY A 139 -0.37 8.85 -2.19
C GLY A 139 0.93 8.43 -2.92
N GLY A 140 0.85 7.76 -4.07
CA GLY A 140 1.96 7.58 -5.02
C GLY A 140 2.07 8.71 -6.04
N ARG A 141 1.17 9.69 -6.01
CA ARG A 141 1.11 10.84 -6.91
C ARG A 141 1.17 12.19 -6.19
N ILE A 142 0.86 12.20 -4.91
CA ILE A 142 0.91 13.36 -4.01
C ILE A 142 1.46 12.94 -2.65
N THR A 143 1.92 13.91 -1.87
CA THR A 143 2.33 13.69 -0.48
C THR A 143 1.40 14.42 0.48
N LEU A 144 1.16 13.81 1.64
CA LEU A 144 0.35 14.36 2.71
C LEU A 144 1.15 14.35 4.02
N PRO A 145 0.89 15.26 4.96
CA PRO A 145 1.58 15.29 6.24
C PRO A 145 1.50 13.96 7.00
N GLY A 146 2.59 13.58 7.63
CA GLY A 146 2.72 12.38 8.45
C GLY A 146 3.03 11.09 7.70
N GLY A 147 2.78 11.03 6.40
CA GLY A 147 2.91 9.80 5.61
C GLY A 147 4.17 9.71 4.75
N ALA A 148 5.30 10.33 5.13
CA ALA A 148 6.48 10.46 4.28
C ALA A 148 6.93 9.11 3.68
N PHE A 149 7.14 8.09 4.51
CA PHE A 149 7.63 6.79 4.04
C PHE A 149 6.56 5.95 3.34
N TYR A 150 5.30 6.08 3.75
CA TYR A 150 4.19 5.48 3.01
C TYR A 150 4.12 6.04 1.58
N HIS A 151 4.14 7.37 1.43
CA HIS A 151 4.13 8.00 0.12
C HIS A 151 5.35 7.59 -0.70
N ALA A 152 6.56 7.63 -0.12
CA ALA A 152 7.78 7.19 -0.79
C ALA A 152 7.66 5.75 -1.32
N SER A 153 7.11 4.81 -0.52
CA SER A 153 6.89 3.43 -0.97
C SER A 153 5.90 3.35 -2.14
N LYS A 154 4.84 4.18 -2.13
CA LYS A 154 3.85 4.20 -3.22
C LYS A 154 4.37 4.91 -4.48
N TYR A 155 5.18 5.96 -4.35
CA TYR A 155 5.91 6.54 -5.48
C TYR A 155 6.87 5.52 -6.13
N ALA A 156 7.56 4.71 -5.32
CA ALA A 156 8.40 3.62 -5.83
C ALA A 156 7.57 2.60 -6.65
N VAL A 157 6.38 2.22 -6.17
CA VAL A 157 5.46 1.33 -6.92
C VAL A 157 5.01 1.97 -8.25
N GLU A 158 4.73 3.28 -8.27
CA GLU A 158 4.37 4.00 -9.49
C GLU A 158 5.49 3.94 -10.54
N ALA A 159 6.70 4.34 -10.13
CA ALA A 159 7.88 4.37 -11.02
C ALA A 159 8.22 2.96 -11.54
N LEU A 160 8.23 1.95 -10.66
CA LEU A 160 8.44 0.56 -11.05
C LEU A 160 7.41 0.11 -12.08
N SER A 161 6.13 0.40 -11.83
CA SER A 161 5.05 -0.06 -12.70
C SER A 161 5.10 0.57 -14.09
N ASP A 162 5.52 1.83 -14.19
CA ASP A 162 5.69 2.52 -15.47
C ASP A 162 6.86 1.91 -16.26
N ALA A 163 8.01 1.65 -15.61
CA ALA A 163 9.14 1.01 -16.25
C ALA A 163 8.80 -0.42 -16.68
N LEU A 164 8.26 -1.22 -15.77
CA LEU A 164 7.89 -2.61 -16.02
C LEU A 164 6.89 -2.74 -17.19
N ARG A 165 5.93 -1.83 -17.31
CA ARG A 165 4.95 -1.83 -18.42
C ARG A 165 5.62 -1.75 -19.78
N MET A 166 6.67 -0.95 -19.91
CA MET A 166 7.45 -0.83 -21.14
C MET A 166 8.29 -2.08 -21.40
N GLU A 167 8.92 -2.63 -20.37
CA GLU A 167 9.77 -3.81 -20.46
C GLU A 167 9.01 -5.05 -20.93
N VAL A 168 7.82 -5.29 -20.36
CA VAL A 168 7.08 -6.55 -20.55
C VAL A 168 6.04 -6.51 -21.67
N ALA A 169 5.80 -5.34 -22.26
CA ALA A 169 4.84 -5.17 -23.35
C ALA A 169 5.11 -6.10 -24.54
N GLN A 170 6.38 -6.32 -24.88
CA GLN A 170 6.83 -7.24 -25.93
C GLN A 170 6.41 -8.70 -25.68
N PHE A 171 6.12 -9.07 -24.43
CA PHE A 171 5.70 -10.41 -24.05
C PHE A 171 4.17 -10.53 -23.90
N GLY A 172 3.40 -9.50 -24.27
CA GLY A 172 1.94 -9.48 -24.10
C GLY A 172 1.50 -9.42 -22.63
N VAL A 173 2.36 -8.96 -21.73
CA VAL A 173 2.03 -8.76 -20.32
C VAL A 173 1.63 -7.31 -20.08
N GLU A 174 0.48 -7.10 -19.45
CA GLU A 174 -0.07 -5.78 -19.13
C GLU A 174 0.19 -5.43 -17.67
N VAL A 175 0.66 -4.21 -17.40
CA VAL A 175 0.87 -3.69 -16.05
C VAL A 175 -0.08 -2.53 -15.80
N VAL A 176 -0.86 -2.64 -14.73
CA VAL A 176 -1.95 -1.73 -14.38
C VAL A 176 -1.75 -1.21 -12.97
N LEU A 177 -1.87 0.09 -12.80
CA LEU A 177 -1.89 0.74 -11.49
C LEU A 177 -3.33 0.99 -11.04
N ILE A 178 -3.64 0.56 -9.83
CA ILE A 178 -4.87 0.89 -9.12
C ILE A 178 -4.49 1.94 -8.09
N GLU A 179 -5.04 3.15 -8.23
CA GLU A 179 -4.70 4.32 -7.41
C GLU A 179 -5.93 4.73 -6.57
N PRO A 180 -6.22 4.06 -5.44
CA PRO A 180 -7.32 4.47 -4.56
C PRO A 180 -7.07 5.86 -3.96
N GLY A 181 -8.14 6.64 -3.83
CA GLY A 181 -8.20 7.79 -2.94
C GLY A 181 -8.44 7.34 -1.49
N PRO A 182 -9.05 8.17 -0.65
CA PRO A 182 -9.47 7.78 0.69
C PRO A 182 -10.46 6.60 0.64
N VAL A 183 -10.15 5.52 1.33
CA VAL A 183 -10.98 4.29 1.40
C VAL A 183 -11.38 4.01 2.83
N LYS A 184 -12.63 3.64 3.05
CA LYS A 184 -13.13 3.22 4.36
C LYS A 184 -12.71 1.76 4.60
N THR A 185 -11.59 1.56 5.26
CA THR A 185 -11.04 0.23 5.58
C THR A 185 -10.34 0.25 6.94
N PRO A 186 -10.10 -0.92 7.58
CA PRO A 186 -9.28 -1.05 8.78
C PRO A 186 -7.83 -0.54 8.61
N TRP A 187 -7.40 -0.26 7.39
CA TRP A 187 -6.08 0.34 7.09
C TRP A 187 -5.88 1.69 7.82
N ASN A 188 -6.95 2.50 7.94
CA ASN A 188 -6.90 3.79 8.62
C ASN A 188 -6.58 3.64 10.12
N ASP A 189 -7.05 2.57 10.74
CA ASP A 189 -6.81 2.31 12.17
C ASP A 189 -5.33 1.93 12.39
N VAL A 190 -4.76 1.12 11.49
CA VAL A 190 -3.33 0.78 11.50
C VAL A 190 -2.46 2.02 11.29
N ALA A 191 -2.81 2.88 10.34
CA ALA A 191 -2.10 4.12 10.06
C ALA A 191 -2.20 5.11 11.24
N ALA A 192 -3.35 5.23 11.88
CA ALA A 192 -3.53 6.08 13.06
C ALA A 192 -2.74 5.54 14.26
N ALA A 193 -2.76 4.22 14.49
CA ALA A 193 -2.02 3.59 15.59
C ALA A 193 -0.51 3.79 15.46
N SER A 194 0.03 3.89 14.24
CA SER A 194 1.47 4.10 14.04
C SER A 194 1.97 5.46 14.53
N LEU A 195 1.10 6.47 14.65
CA LEU A 195 1.46 7.78 15.22
C LEU A 195 1.88 7.69 16.71
N SER A 196 1.38 6.69 17.43
CA SER A 196 1.74 6.46 18.83
C SER A 196 3.00 5.60 19.01
N MET A 197 3.50 4.96 17.95
CA MET A 197 4.72 4.14 17.96
C MET A 197 6.02 4.97 17.90
N THR A 198 5.91 6.29 17.73
CA THR A 198 7.06 7.18 17.58
C THR A 198 7.72 7.43 18.93
N THR A 199 9.01 7.14 19.03
CA THR A 199 9.84 7.46 20.20
C THR A 199 10.18 8.95 20.20
N PRO A 200 10.25 9.65 21.37
CA PRO A 200 10.81 10.99 21.43
C PRO A 200 12.25 11.01 20.88
N ALA A 201 12.62 12.05 20.17
CA ALA A 201 13.93 12.17 19.51
C ALA A 201 15.15 12.01 20.45
N ASP A 202 14.98 12.30 21.73
CA ASP A 202 16.04 12.27 22.74
C ASP A 202 16.27 10.88 23.39
N ALA A 203 15.56 9.85 22.99
CA ALA A 203 15.74 8.48 23.53
C ALA A 203 16.90 7.69 22.88
N GLY A 204 17.60 8.27 21.90
CA GLY A 204 18.73 7.69 21.19
C GLY A 204 20.04 8.39 21.55
N GLY A 205 20.59 8.11 22.73
CA GLY A 205 21.99 8.41 23.02
C GLY A 205 22.88 7.70 22.02
N GLY A 206 23.61 8.45 21.18
CA GLY A 206 24.66 7.91 20.34
C GLY A 206 25.70 7.18 21.19
N PRO A 207 26.54 6.29 20.62
CA PRO A 207 27.60 5.61 21.36
C PRO A 207 28.53 6.66 21.98
N GLY A 208 28.47 6.74 23.30
CA GLY A 208 29.31 7.66 24.06
C GLY A 208 30.77 7.31 23.85
N ASP A 209 31.50 8.24 23.28
CA ASP A 209 32.94 8.31 23.38
C ASP A 209 33.30 8.49 24.89
N GLY A 210 33.93 7.47 25.43
CA GLY A 210 34.29 7.41 26.85
C GLY A 210 35.51 8.30 27.16
N SER A 211 35.27 9.60 27.33
CA SER A 211 36.26 10.49 27.94
C SER A 211 35.75 10.97 29.32
N PRO A 212 36.48 10.80 30.42
CA PRO A 212 36.11 11.34 31.71
C PRO A 212 36.38 12.86 31.72
N GLY A 213 35.35 13.66 31.62
CA GLY A 213 35.37 15.10 31.74
C GLY A 213 34.74 15.56 33.07
N ASP A 214 35.45 16.40 33.77
CA ASP A 214 35.19 16.94 35.10
C ASP A 214 33.80 17.51 35.33
N GLY A 215 33.29 17.27 36.52
CA GLY A 215 31.99 17.73 36.96
C GLY A 215 31.86 19.26 37.06
N ASP A 216 30.85 19.78 36.41
CA ASP A 216 30.18 21.01 36.84
C ASP A 216 28.66 20.75 36.85
N SER A 217 28.11 20.69 38.06
CA SER A 217 26.69 20.52 38.33
C SER A 217 26.00 21.87 38.20
N GLY A 218 25.58 22.21 36.95
CA GLY A 218 24.63 23.28 36.70
C GLY A 218 23.20 22.78 37.02
N PRO A 219 22.27 23.69 37.47
CA PRO A 219 20.96 23.30 38.00
C PRO A 219 20.05 22.69 36.93
N GLY A 220 19.49 21.55 37.27
CA GLY A 220 18.64 20.67 36.52
C GLY A 220 17.70 21.34 35.51
N GLY A 221 17.88 20.95 34.25
CA GLY A 221 16.85 21.05 33.25
C GLY A 221 15.67 20.15 33.66
N SER A 222 14.49 20.76 33.84
CA SER A 222 13.28 20.04 34.24
C SER A 222 12.91 19.03 33.16
N ALA A 223 12.66 17.81 33.54
CA ALA A 223 12.11 16.74 32.73
C ALA A 223 10.63 17.04 32.32
N ALA A 224 10.42 18.09 31.57
CA ALA A 224 9.10 18.57 31.12
C ALA A 224 9.14 19.16 29.70
N ASP A 225 10.14 18.88 28.89
CA ASP A 225 10.04 19.17 27.46
C ASP A 225 9.25 18.02 26.80
N GLY A 226 7.96 18.25 26.64
CA GLY A 226 7.03 17.36 25.97
C GLY A 226 7.45 17.12 24.51
N ASP A 227 7.02 16.01 23.93
CA ASP A 227 7.29 15.64 22.54
C ASP A 227 7.14 16.85 21.57
N PRO A 228 8.24 17.28 20.91
CA PRO A 228 8.21 18.46 20.02
C PRO A 228 7.23 18.30 18.85
N TYR A 229 6.85 17.07 18.53
CA TYR A 229 5.87 16.75 17.49
C TYR A 229 4.45 16.48 18.02
N ALA A 230 4.16 16.66 19.31
CA ALA A 230 2.85 16.36 19.89
C ALA A 230 1.70 17.05 19.14
N THR A 231 1.82 18.36 18.89
CA THR A 231 0.82 19.13 18.11
C THR A 231 0.69 18.63 16.67
N TYR A 232 1.81 18.32 16.03
CA TYR A 232 1.83 17.75 14.68
C TYR A 232 1.13 16.39 14.62
N LYS A 233 1.48 15.47 15.52
CA LYS A 233 0.87 14.12 15.60
C LYS A 233 -0.63 14.22 15.88
N SER A 234 -1.05 15.08 16.79
CA SER A 234 -2.46 15.33 17.07
C SER A 234 -3.22 15.83 15.83
N ALA A 235 -2.65 16.79 15.09
CA ALA A 235 -3.26 17.34 13.89
C ALA A 235 -3.37 16.29 12.76
N VAL A 236 -2.33 15.47 12.56
CA VAL A 236 -2.34 14.35 11.60
C VAL A 236 -3.34 13.28 12.02
N GLY A 237 -3.36 12.88 13.30
CA GLY A 237 -4.31 11.91 13.83
C GLY A 237 -5.77 12.36 13.67
N ALA A 238 -6.06 13.62 14.00
CA ALA A 238 -7.38 14.20 13.78
C ALA A 238 -7.81 14.21 12.31
N SER A 239 -6.88 14.25 11.38
CA SER A 239 -7.18 14.18 9.94
C SER A 239 -7.78 12.83 9.52
N PHE A 240 -7.35 11.72 10.12
CA PHE A 240 -7.94 10.40 9.87
C PHE A 240 -9.43 10.36 10.25
N GLY A 241 -9.80 10.93 11.40
CA GLY A 241 -11.20 11.04 11.82
C GLY A 241 -12.03 11.96 10.90
N ARG A 242 -11.50 13.12 10.52
CA ARG A 242 -12.15 14.03 9.57
C ARG A 242 -12.34 13.41 8.19
N THR A 243 -11.39 12.60 7.76
CA THR A 243 -11.47 11.85 6.49
C THR A 243 -12.65 10.86 6.51
N GLN A 244 -13.00 10.32 7.68
CA GLN A 244 -14.15 9.41 7.83
C GLN A 244 -15.49 10.14 7.94
N ALA A 245 -15.53 11.35 8.52
CA ALA A 245 -16.74 12.07 8.86
C ALA A 245 -17.15 13.18 7.89
N GLY A 246 -16.19 13.83 7.20
CA GLY A 246 -16.42 15.01 6.35
C GLY A 246 -16.84 14.72 4.91
N LEU A 247 -16.68 15.73 4.03
CA LEU A 247 -16.90 15.59 2.57
C LEU A 247 -16.12 14.42 1.98
N VAL A 248 -14.90 14.17 2.45
CA VAL A 248 -14.08 13.04 2.05
C VAL A 248 -14.73 11.72 2.48
N GLY A 249 -15.31 11.66 3.69
CA GLY A 249 -16.09 10.50 4.15
C GLY A 249 -17.35 10.26 3.34
N ARG A 250 -17.99 11.35 2.85
CA ARG A 250 -19.19 11.27 2.00
C ARG A 250 -18.87 10.83 0.57
N PHE A 251 -17.72 11.22 0.03
CA PHE A 251 -17.25 10.88 -1.31
C PHE A 251 -16.13 9.85 -1.32
N GLY A 252 -15.74 9.31 -0.17
CA GLY A 252 -14.77 8.22 -0.04
C GLY A 252 -15.27 6.95 -0.70
N SER A 253 -14.33 6.17 -1.24
CA SER A 253 -14.64 4.87 -1.82
C SER A 253 -14.72 3.80 -0.75
N THR A 254 -15.52 2.76 -0.98
CA THR A 254 -15.51 1.54 -0.19
C THR A 254 -14.50 0.52 -0.77
N SER A 255 -14.21 -0.54 -0.03
CA SER A 255 -13.42 -1.67 -0.54
C SER A 255 -14.06 -2.30 -1.78
N GLU A 256 -15.38 -2.36 -1.81
CA GLU A 256 -16.18 -2.91 -2.89
C GLU A 256 -16.09 -2.06 -4.15
N ASP A 257 -16.05 -0.73 -4.03
CA ASP A 257 -15.87 0.16 -5.17
C ASP A 257 -14.50 -0.04 -5.82
N ILE A 258 -13.44 -0.18 -4.99
CA ILE A 258 -12.11 -0.50 -5.50
C ILE A 258 -12.08 -1.89 -6.13
N ALA A 259 -12.74 -2.88 -5.51
CA ALA A 259 -12.84 -4.24 -6.04
C ALA A 259 -13.52 -4.29 -7.41
N LYS A 260 -14.57 -3.50 -7.62
CA LYS A 260 -15.22 -3.36 -8.95
C LYS A 260 -14.24 -2.86 -10.01
N VAL A 261 -13.41 -1.86 -9.66
CA VAL A 261 -12.40 -1.32 -10.59
C VAL A 261 -11.30 -2.35 -10.85
N ILE A 262 -10.85 -3.09 -9.83
CA ILE A 262 -9.89 -4.20 -10.00
C ILE A 262 -10.50 -5.25 -10.95
N THR A 263 -11.75 -5.65 -10.73
CA THR A 263 -12.44 -6.62 -11.59
C THR A 263 -12.56 -6.11 -13.02
N GLN A 264 -12.94 -4.84 -13.21
CA GLN A 264 -12.95 -4.21 -14.52
C GLN A 264 -11.56 -4.23 -15.18
N ALA A 265 -10.52 -3.88 -14.43
CA ALA A 265 -9.15 -3.89 -14.93
C ALA A 265 -8.67 -5.30 -15.31
N VAL A 266 -9.04 -6.33 -14.52
CA VAL A 266 -8.71 -7.74 -14.80
C VAL A 266 -9.45 -8.26 -16.02
N THR A 267 -10.72 -7.91 -16.20
CA THR A 267 -11.58 -8.49 -17.25
C THR A 267 -11.59 -7.69 -18.56
N ALA A 268 -11.13 -6.44 -18.55
CA ALA A 268 -11.09 -5.59 -19.74
C ALA A 268 -10.18 -6.20 -20.83
N ARG A 269 -10.62 -6.12 -22.09
CA ARG A 269 -9.80 -6.53 -23.23
C ARG A 269 -8.53 -5.69 -23.38
N ARG A 270 -8.63 -4.38 -23.11
CA ARG A 270 -7.53 -3.40 -23.11
C ARG A 270 -7.69 -2.52 -21.87
N PRO A 271 -7.10 -2.88 -20.72
CA PRO A 271 -7.19 -2.06 -19.52
C PRO A 271 -6.45 -0.75 -19.70
N ARG A 272 -6.88 0.26 -18.96
CA ARG A 272 -6.08 1.49 -18.83
C ARG A 272 -4.81 1.19 -18.03
N ALA A 273 -3.74 1.92 -18.31
CA ALA A 273 -2.51 1.80 -17.52
C ALA A 273 -2.71 2.22 -16.05
N ARG A 274 -3.67 3.12 -15.78
CA ARG A 274 -3.95 3.68 -14.45
C ARG A 274 -5.43 3.85 -14.20
N TYR A 275 -5.84 3.57 -12.98
CA TYR A 275 -7.20 3.80 -12.48
C TYR A 275 -7.12 4.64 -11.20
N LEU A 276 -7.11 5.97 -11.35
CA LEU A 276 -7.24 6.90 -10.22
C LEU A 276 -8.71 6.98 -9.82
N ILE A 277 -9.00 6.46 -8.62
CA ILE A 277 -10.35 6.22 -8.14
C ILE A 277 -10.73 7.32 -7.16
N ASN A 278 -11.93 7.85 -7.30
CA ASN A 278 -12.49 8.92 -6.47
C ASN A 278 -12.23 10.33 -7.02
N PRO A 279 -13.28 11.17 -7.11
CA PRO A 279 -13.15 12.55 -7.59
C PRO A 279 -12.22 13.42 -6.74
N VAL A 280 -12.24 13.23 -5.40
CA VAL A 280 -11.36 13.98 -4.49
C VAL A 280 -9.88 13.68 -4.77
N ALA A 281 -9.54 12.40 -4.97
CA ALA A 281 -8.18 12.02 -5.33
C ALA A 281 -7.74 12.65 -6.66
N LYS A 282 -8.64 12.66 -7.66
CA LYS A 282 -8.37 13.29 -8.97
C LYS A 282 -8.09 14.78 -8.81
N SER A 283 -8.92 15.49 -8.05
CA SER A 283 -8.74 16.92 -7.79
C SER A 283 -7.40 17.22 -7.10
N LEU A 284 -7.06 16.46 -6.06
CA LEU A 284 -5.81 16.64 -5.32
C LEU A 284 -4.58 16.36 -6.18
N VAL A 285 -4.60 15.31 -7.00
CA VAL A 285 -3.49 15.00 -7.92
C VAL A 285 -3.32 16.11 -8.95
N VAL A 286 -4.41 16.61 -9.55
CA VAL A 286 -4.34 17.74 -10.50
C VAL A 286 -3.82 18.99 -9.81
N MET A 287 -4.31 19.32 -8.60
CA MET A 287 -3.85 20.48 -7.84
C MET A 287 -2.34 20.41 -7.54
N ASN A 288 -1.83 19.22 -7.14
CA ASN A 288 -0.40 19.03 -6.90
C ASN A 288 0.45 19.22 -8.17
N GLN A 289 -0.09 18.89 -9.34
CA GLN A 289 0.62 19.04 -10.61
C GLN A 289 0.64 20.48 -11.13
N VAL A 290 -0.37 21.28 -10.78
CA VAL A 290 -0.55 22.64 -11.32
C VAL A 290 -0.05 23.72 -10.35
N LEU A 291 -0.20 23.51 -9.06
CA LEU A 291 0.22 24.49 -8.05
C LEU A 291 1.74 24.48 -7.86
N PRO A 292 2.38 25.66 -7.71
CA PRO A 292 3.73 25.74 -7.19
C PRO A 292 3.86 25.04 -5.82
N ALA A 293 4.97 24.35 -5.55
CA ALA A 293 5.15 23.54 -4.34
C ALA A 293 4.78 24.30 -3.04
N ARG A 294 5.25 25.54 -2.87
CA ARG A 294 4.92 26.37 -1.69
C ARG A 294 3.42 26.64 -1.52
N ALA A 295 2.68 26.78 -2.62
CA ALA A 295 1.24 27.00 -2.58
C ALA A 295 0.51 25.73 -2.17
N TYR A 296 0.91 24.57 -2.72
CA TYR A 296 0.41 23.27 -2.32
C TYR A 296 0.69 22.98 -0.84
N ASP A 297 1.92 23.20 -0.37
CA ASP A 297 2.31 23.00 1.03
C ASP A 297 1.46 23.90 1.97
N SER A 298 1.28 25.17 1.61
CA SER A 298 0.46 26.10 2.40
C SER A 298 -1.00 25.63 2.48
N MET A 299 -1.54 25.13 1.40
CA MET A 299 -2.90 24.57 1.35
C MET A 299 -3.00 23.34 2.26
N MET A 300 -2.06 22.39 2.15
CA MET A 300 -2.04 21.19 2.97
C MET A 300 -1.88 21.51 4.45
N ARG A 301 -0.97 22.41 4.82
CA ARG A 301 -0.78 22.86 6.22
C ARG A 301 -2.08 23.41 6.80
N ARG A 302 -2.80 24.26 6.06
CA ARG A 302 -4.10 24.79 6.50
C ARG A 302 -5.14 23.71 6.67
N GLN A 303 -5.23 22.79 5.70
CA GLN A 303 -6.19 21.67 5.73
C GLN A 303 -5.98 20.75 6.93
N TYR A 304 -4.72 20.50 7.30
CA TYR A 304 -4.35 19.68 8.44
C TYR A 304 -4.32 20.45 9.76
N GLY A 305 -4.40 21.79 9.76
CA GLY A 305 -4.28 22.61 10.96
C GLY A 305 -2.86 22.61 11.52
N LEU A 306 -1.85 22.47 10.68
CA LEU A 306 -0.44 22.45 11.11
C LEU A 306 0.04 23.87 11.41
N PRO A 307 0.91 24.05 12.44
CA PRO A 307 1.52 25.35 12.77
C PRO A 307 2.34 25.89 11.59
N ARG A 308 2.53 27.22 11.59
CA ARG A 308 3.32 27.91 10.55
C ARG A 308 4.81 27.65 10.71
#